data_92b149683d4979f4eeaebc5cdd0e131f
#
_entry.id   92b149683d4979f4eeaebc5cdd0e131f
#
_cell.length_a   1.000
_cell.length_b   1.000
_cell.length_c   1.000
_cell.angle_alpha   90.00
_cell.angle_beta   90.00
_cell.angle_gamma   90.00
#
_symmetry.space_group_name_H-M   'P 1'
#
loop_
_entity.id
_entity.type
_entity.pdbx_description
1 polymer ?
#
loop_
_entity_poly.entity_id
_entity_poly.type
_entity_poly.pdbx_seq_one_letter_code
_entity_poly.pdbx_strand_id
1 'polypeptide(L)'
;MFLANTWEDYEVLDTGDGEKLERWGNVILRRPDPQTIWPKADPALWKQAQAHYHRSEKGGGEWEFLTRLPERWTIQHQDLRFYVRPTGFKHTGLFPEQAANWVWMGDLIRNSGRKDIRVLNLFGSPAARRWPAWRRARTSPTSMPRRA
;
A
#
# COMPACT_ATOMS: atom_id res chain seq x y z
N MET A 1 12.34 -6.53 -14.98
CA MET A 1 11.30 -5.59 -14.48
C MET A 1 10.59 -6.26 -13.31
N PHE A 2 10.51 -5.62 -12.16
CA PHE A 2 9.78 -6.15 -10.99
C PHE A 2 8.37 -5.58 -11.00
N LEU A 3 7.36 -6.44 -10.95
CA LEU A 3 5.95 -6.07 -10.95
C LEU A 3 5.34 -6.35 -9.58
N ALA A 4 4.51 -5.44 -9.08
CA ALA A 4 3.76 -5.60 -7.83
C ALA A 4 2.41 -6.29 -8.08
N ASN A 5 2.41 -7.38 -8.86
CA ASN A 5 1.22 -8.13 -9.30
C ASN A 5 0.89 -9.34 -8.41
N THR A 6 1.50 -9.43 -7.23
CA THR A 6 1.33 -10.54 -6.30
C THR A 6 0.27 -10.28 -5.22
N TRP A 7 -0.51 -9.21 -5.35
CA TRP A 7 -1.60 -8.89 -4.46
C TRP A 7 -2.86 -9.69 -4.81
N GLU A 8 -3.50 -10.27 -3.81
CA GLU A 8 -4.83 -10.86 -3.92
C GLU A 8 -5.91 -9.83 -3.54
N ASP A 9 -5.64 -9.04 -2.52
CA ASP A 9 -6.57 -8.06 -1.95
C ASP A 9 -6.42 -6.63 -2.52
N TYR A 10 -5.54 -6.42 -3.47
CA TYR A 10 -5.38 -5.12 -4.12
C TYR A 10 -5.25 -5.25 -5.63
N GLU A 11 -5.96 -4.40 -6.35
CA GLU A 11 -5.93 -4.35 -7.80
C GLU A 11 -6.27 -2.95 -8.30
N VAL A 12 -5.59 -2.51 -9.36
CA VAL A 12 -5.99 -1.35 -10.15
C VAL A 12 -6.98 -1.85 -11.21
N LEU A 13 -8.24 -1.48 -11.06
CA LEU A 13 -9.34 -1.96 -11.91
C LEU A 13 -9.38 -1.22 -13.25
N ASP A 14 -9.15 0.10 -13.21
CA ASP A 14 -9.10 0.97 -14.39
C ASP A 14 -8.34 2.26 -14.08
N THR A 15 -7.84 2.92 -15.13
CA THR A 15 -7.17 4.22 -15.04
C THR A 15 -7.58 5.10 -16.21
N GLY A 16 -7.75 6.40 -15.97
CA GLY A 16 -8.06 7.36 -17.02
C GLY A 16 -8.56 8.69 -16.48
N ASP A 17 -8.55 9.71 -17.33
CA ASP A 17 -9.00 11.08 -17.03
C ASP A 17 -8.36 11.65 -15.76
N GLY A 18 -7.08 11.38 -15.53
CA GLY A 18 -6.33 11.85 -14.35
C GLY A 18 -6.65 11.12 -13.06
N GLU A 19 -7.26 9.95 -13.13
CA GLU A 19 -7.72 9.17 -11.98
C GLU A 19 -7.42 7.68 -12.11
N LYS A 20 -7.55 6.97 -11.00
CA LYS A 20 -7.50 5.51 -10.93
C LYS A 20 -8.61 4.96 -10.04
N LEU A 21 -9.16 3.84 -10.47
CA LEU A 21 -10.12 3.04 -9.75
C LEU A 21 -9.40 1.82 -9.18
N GLU A 22 -9.46 1.62 -7.89
CA GLU A 22 -8.71 0.58 -7.19
C GLU A 22 -9.60 -0.23 -6.27
N ARG A 23 -9.39 -1.54 -6.26
CA ARG A 23 -9.97 -2.45 -5.27
C ARG A 23 -8.99 -2.65 -4.12
N TRP A 24 -9.49 -2.48 -2.89
CA TRP A 24 -8.78 -2.65 -1.64
C TRP A 24 -9.54 -3.65 -0.76
N GLY A 25 -9.31 -4.95 -0.93
CA GLY A 25 -10.17 -6.00 -0.39
C GLY A 25 -11.57 -5.92 -1.02
N ASN A 26 -12.57 -5.64 -0.19
CA ASN A 26 -13.96 -5.47 -0.63
C ASN A 26 -14.36 -4.01 -0.88
N VAL A 27 -13.42 -3.08 -0.82
CA VAL A 27 -13.67 -1.64 -0.98
C VAL A 27 -13.09 -1.15 -2.29
N ILE A 28 -13.89 -0.42 -3.07
CA ILE A 28 -13.47 0.20 -4.33
C ILE A 28 -13.35 1.71 -4.11
N LEU A 29 -12.16 2.23 -4.39
CA LEU A 29 -11.80 3.62 -4.20
C LEU A 29 -11.45 4.27 -5.54
N ARG A 30 -11.90 5.52 -5.72
CA ARG A 30 -11.51 6.39 -6.83
C ARG A 30 -10.56 7.46 -6.28
N ARG A 31 -9.39 7.61 -6.90
CA ARG A 31 -8.35 8.54 -6.45
C ARG A 31 -7.67 9.26 -7.62
N PRO A 32 -7.20 10.50 -7.43
CA PRO A 32 -6.44 11.21 -8.44
C PRO A 32 -5.13 10.52 -8.78
N ASP A 33 -4.88 10.37 -10.08
CA ASP A 33 -3.60 9.95 -10.65
C ASP A 33 -3.30 10.78 -11.91
N PRO A 34 -2.64 11.93 -11.79
CA PRO A 34 -2.44 12.86 -12.90
C PRO A 34 -1.64 12.31 -14.09
N GLN A 35 -1.01 11.13 -13.92
CA GLN A 35 -0.26 10.49 -14.99
C GLN A 35 -1.17 9.75 -16.00
N THR A 36 -2.40 9.46 -15.61
CA THR A 36 -3.36 8.71 -16.44
C THR A 36 -4.17 9.64 -17.36
N ILE A 37 -3.52 10.16 -18.39
CA ILE A 37 -4.05 11.19 -19.30
C ILE A 37 -4.98 10.64 -20.38
N TRP A 38 -5.11 9.33 -20.52
CA TRP A 38 -6.00 8.65 -21.46
C TRP A 38 -7.43 8.57 -20.92
N PRO A 39 -8.42 8.34 -21.79
CA PRO A 39 -9.81 8.16 -21.34
C PRO A 39 -9.97 6.84 -20.57
N LYS A 40 -10.97 6.81 -19.69
CA LYS A 40 -11.39 5.60 -18.97
C LYS A 40 -11.79 4.49 -19.93
N ALA A 41 -11.30 3.27 -19.70
CA ALA A 41 -11.59 2.12 -20.56
C ALA A 41 -13.04 1.63 -20.38
N ASP A 42 -13.53 1.57 -19.15
CA ASP A 42 -14.90 1.17 -18.81
C ASP A 42 -15.56 2.16 -17.83
N PRO A 43 -16.23 3.22 -18.33
CA PRO A 43 -16.90 4.20 -17.47
C PRO A 43 -17.98 3.59 -16.55
N ALA A 44 -18.55 2.43 -16.91
CA ALA A 44 -19.57 1.78 -16.07
C ALA A 44 -18.95 1.20 -14.80
N LEU A 45 -17.70 0.70 -14.87
CA LEU A 45 -16.97 0.16 -13.73
C LEU A 45 -16.76 1.21 -12.62
N TRP A 46 -16.57 2.47 -13.00
CA TRP A 46 -16.34 3.59 -12.08
C TRP A 46 -17.55 3.92 -11.18
N LYS A 47 -18.76 3.50 -11.59
CA LYS A 47 -19.97 3.64 -10.75
C LYS A 47 -19.94 2.73 -9.52
N GLN A 48 -19.05 1.77 -9.47
CA GLN A 48 -18.86 0.87 -8.31
C GLN A 48 -18.00 1.50 -7.22
N ALA A 49 -17.41 2.67 -7.45
CA ALA A 49 -16.64 3.37 -6.44
C ALA A 49 -17.48 3.62 -5.18
N GLN A 50 -16.93 3.32 -4.02
CA GLN A 50 -17.58 3.49 -2.72
C GLN A 50 -17.10 4.75 -1.99
N ALA A 51 -15.93 5.26 -2.39
CA ALA A 51 -15.46 6.58 -2.00
C ALA A 51 -14.59 7.19 -3.10
N HIS A 52 -14.64 8.51 -3.20
CA HIS A 52 -13.88 9.31 -4.15
C HIS A 52 -13.10 10.40 -3.42
N TYR A 53 -11.79 10.49 -3.69
CA TYR A 53 -10.98 11.57 -3.17
C TYR A 53 -10.91 12.72 -4.16
N HIS A 54 -11.41 13.87 -3.75
CA HIS A 54 -11.34 15.11 -4.51
C HIS A 54 -10.12 15.93 -4.12
N ARG A 55 -9.31 16.28 -5.09
CA ARG A 55 -8.14 17.14 -4.86
C ARG A 55 -8.56 18.60 -4.79
N SER A 56 -8.08 19.31 -3.78
CA SER A 56 -8.24 20.76 -3.69
C SER A 56 -7.17 21.49 -4.49
N GLU A 57 -7.53 22.60 -5.11
CA GLU A 57 -6.58 23.49 -5.80
C GLU A 57 -5.55 24.13 -4.86
N LYS A 58 -5.90 24.26 -3.58
CA LYS A 58 -5.03 24.83 -2.53
C LYS A 58 -4.09 23.79 -1.87
N GLY A 59 -4.04 22.57 -2.41
CA GLY A 59 -3.33 21.45 -1.83
C GLY A 59 -4.21 20.64 -0.87
N GLY A 60 -3.89 19.33 -0.74
CA GLY A 60 -4.73 18.38 0.01
C GLY A 60 -5.99 18.00 -0.76
N GLY A 61 -7.08 17.79 -0.06
CA GLY A 61 -8.39 17.39 -0.59
C GLY A 61 -9.21 16.65 0.46
N GLU A 62 -10.32 16.09 0.03
CA GLU A 62 -11.27 15.42 0.91
C GLU A 62 -11.85 14.15 0.27
N TRP A 63 -12.33 13.24 1.11
CA TRP A 63 -13.04 12.04 0.68
C TRP A 63 -14.54 12.29 0.66
N GLU A 64 -15.14 12.05 -0.48
CA GLU A 64 -16.58 11.87 -0.63
C GLU A 64 -16.90 10.38 -0.44
N PHE A 65 -17.72 10.05 0.56
CA PHE A 65 -18.17 8.69 0.80
C PHE A 65 -19.51 8.45 0.12
N LEU A 66 -19.49 7.66 -0.96
CA LEU A 66 -20.67 7.31 -1.75
C LEU A 66 -21.50 6.21 -1.08
N THR A 67 -20.84 5.41 -0.24
CA THR A 67 -21.47 4.39 0.61
C THR A 67 -20.86 4.42 2.00
N ARG A 68 -21.51 3.77 2.97
CA ARG A 68 -20.95 3.60 4.31
C ARG A 68 -19.77 2.64 4.26
N LEU A 69 -18.60 3.10 4.62
CA LEU A 69 -17.39 2.31 4.77
C LEU A 69 -17.05 2.04 6.23
N PRO A 70 -16.36 0.92 6.54
CA PRO A 70 -15.75 0.75 7.85
C PRO A 70 -14.66 1.81 8.07
N GLU A 71 -14.44 2.22 9.31
CA GLU A 71 -13.37 3.16 9.66
C GLU A 71 -12.00 2.69 9.17
N ARG A 72 -11.77 1.38 9.23
CA ARG A 72 -10.57 0.69 8.72
C ARG A 72 -10.93 -0.74 8.34
N TRP A 73 -10.17 -1.30 7.39
CA TRP A 73 -10.28 -2.72 7.04
C TRP A 73 -8.91 -3.32 6.80
N THR A 74 -8.86 -4.62 6.64
CA THR A 74 -7.61 -5.36 6.45
C THR A 74 -7.50 -5.81 5.01
N ILE A 75 -6.29 -5.65 4.44
CA ILE A 75 -5.87 -6.32 3.22
C ILE A 75 -4.62 -7.14 3.51
N GLN A 76 -4.40 -8.16 2.70
CA GLN A 76 -3.30 -9.11 2.87
C GLN A 76 -2.40 -9.14 1.64
N HIS A 77 -1.11 -9.29 1.88
CA HIS A 77 -0.12 -9.62 0.87
C HIS A 77 0.79 -10.71 1.43
N GLN A 78 0.71 -11.93 0.88
CA GLN A 78 1.38 -13.09 1.46
C GLN A 78 1.03 -13.25 2.96
N ASP A 79 2.01 -13.37 3.82
CA ASP A 79 1.83 -13.50 5.29
C ASP A 79 1.57 -12.16 6.00
N LEU A 80 1.54 -11.03 5.27
CA LEU A 80 1.39 -9.70 5.84
C LEU A 80 -0.05 -9.24 5.79
N ARG A 81 -0.52 -8.71 6.93
CA ARG A 81 -1.81 -8.03 7.03
C ARG A 81 -1.61 -6.57 7.33
N PHE A 82 -2.31 -5.73 6.57
CA PHE A 82 -2.24 -4.28 6.66
C PHE A 82 -3.62 -3.72 6.98
N TYR A 83 -3.68 -2.83 7.95
CA TYR A 83 -4.85 -1.99 8.14
C TYR A 83 -4.78 -0.81 7.19
N VAL A 84 -5.82 -0.62 6.41
CA VAL A 84 -5.97 0.49 5.48
C VAL A 84 -7.24 1.27 5.82
N ARG A 85 -7.22 2.56 5.54
CA ARG A 85 -8.35 3.48 5.71
C ARG A 85 -8.15 4.70 4.83
N PRO A 86 -9.20 5.39 4.40
CA PRO A 86 -9.09 6.76 3.91
C PRO A 86 -8.44 7.65 4.96
N THR A 87 -7.39 8.38 4.58
CA THR A 87 -6.72 9.33 5.48
C THR A 87 -7.08 10.76 5.07
N GLY A 88 -6.67 11.78 5.83
CA GLY A 88 -6.86 13.19 5.45
C GLY A 88 -6.17 13.58 4.12
N PHE A 89 -5.47 12.64 3.49
CA PHE A 89 -4.87 12.77 2.16
C PHE A 89 -5.40 11.68 1.25
N LYS A 90 -5.04 11.72 -0.06
CA LYS A 90 -5.42 10.69 -1.04
C LYS A 90 -4.92 9.27 -0.71
N HIS A 91 -4.09 9.10 0.31
CA HIS A 91 -3.48 7.82 0.65
C HIS A 91 -4.35 7.01 1.61
N THR A 92 -4.21 5.70 1.53
CA THR A 92 -4.88 4.72 2.40
C THR A 92 -3.96 4.22 3.53
N GLY A 93 -2.76 4.80 3.64
CA GLY A 93 -1.72 4.40 4.61
C GLY A 93 -0.78 3.30 4.10
N LEU A 94 -1.02 2.77 2.91
CA LEU A 94 -0.21 1.75 2.27
C LEU A 94 0.09 2.13 0.82
N PHE A 95 1.26 1.71 0.32
CA PHE A 95 1.71 1.84 -1.05
C PHE A 95 1.91 0.44 -1.66
N PRO A 96 0.90 -0.11 -2.36
CA PRO A 96 0.94 -1.48 -2.87
C PRO A 96 2.06 -1.75 -3.85
N GLU A 97 2.50 -0.74 -4.61
CA GLU A 97 3.62 -0.83 -5.54
C GLU A 97 4.94 -1.20 -4.86
N GLN A 98 5.07 -0.95 -3.55
CA GLN A 98 6.24 -1.32 -2.76
C GLN A 98 6.36 -2.83 -2.53
N ALA A 99 5.32 -3.61 -2.82
CA ALA A 99 5.37 -5.07 -2.67
C ALA A 99 6.49 -5.69 -3.51
N ALA A 100 6.76 -5.17 -4.72
CA ALA A 100 7.88 -5.62 -5.54
C ALA A 100 9.23 -5.46 -4.83
N ASN A 101 9.43 -4.33 -4.16
CA ASN A 101 10.64 -4.08 -3.38
C ASN A 101 10.71 -4.99 -2.14
N TRP A 102 9.58 -5.26 -1.50
CA TRP A 102 9.54 -6.15 -0.33
C TRP A 102 9.93 -7.58 -0.69
N VAL A 103 9.41 -8.08 -1.81
CA VAL A 103 9.75 -9.41 -2.31
C VAL A 103 11.23 -9.47 -2.66
N TRP A 104 11.72 -8.53 -3.46
CA TRP A 104 13.13 -8.46 -3.87
C TRP A 104 14.09 -8.42 -2.67
N MET A 105 13.85 -7.53 -1.70
CA MET A 105 14.70 -7.44 -0.51
C MET A 105 14.63 -8.71 0.34
N GLY A 106 13.43 -9.32 0.44
CA GLY A 106 13.25 -10.59 1.14
C GLY A 106 14.07 -11.72 0.52
N ASP A 107 14.12 -11.76 -0.81
CA ASP A 107 14.92 -12.74 -1.56
C ASP A 107 16.41 -12.51 -1.35
N LEU A 108 16.88 -11.28 -1.40
CA LEU A 108 18.28 -10.96 -1.11
C LEU A 108 18.70 -11.43 0.29
N ILE A 109 17.86 -11.20 1.30
CA ILE A 109 18.13 -11.61 2.67
C ILE A 109 18.16 -13.15 2.76
N ARG A 110 17.17 -13.84 2.18
CA ARG A 110 17.10 -15.30 2.21
C ARG A 110 18.30 -15.95 1.53
N ASN A 111 18.71 -15.41 0.38
CA ASN A 111 19.75 -15.99 -0.46
C ASN A 111 21.17 -15.54 -0.05
N SER A 112 21.31 -14.64 0.90
CA SER A 112 22.62 -14.14 1.36
C SER A 112 23.44 -15.20 2.12
N GLY A 113 22.80 -16.24 2.68
CA GLY A 113 23.43 -17.23 3.57
C GLY A 113 23.88 -16.68 4.93
N ARG A 114 23.67 -15.39 5.19
CA ARG A 114 24.11 -14.71 6.42
C ARG A 114 23.04 -14.76 7.51
N LYS A 115 23.48 -14.88 8.76
CA LYS A 115 22.60 -14.90 9.94
C LYS A 115 22.48 -13.52 10.61
N ASP A 116 23.40 -12.61 10.32
CA ASP A 116 23.60 -11.32 11.01
C ASP A 116 23.30 -10.11 10.11
N ILE A 117 22.25 -10.19 9.30
CA ILE A 117 21.91 -9.09 8.37
C ILE A 117 21.33 -7.92 9.13
N ARG A 118 21.91 -6.74 8.89
CA ARG A 118 21.39 -5.46 9.35
C ARG A 118 20.74 -4.73 8.18
N VAL A 119 19.48 -4.33 8.34
CA VAL A 119 18.73 -3.59 7.33
C VAL A 119 18.49 -2.17 7.84
N LEU A 120 18.91 -1.17 7.05
CA LEU A 120 18.60 0.23 7.29
C LEU A 120 17.44 0.64 6.39
N ASN A 121 16.33 1.07 6.98
CA ASN A 121 15.22 1.68 6.28
C ASN A 121 15.16 3.17 6.58
N LEU A 122 15.49 4.01 5.59
CA LEU A 122 15.63 5.45 5.77
C LEU A 122 14.27 6.18 5.77
N PHE A 123 13.30 5.70 5.01
CA PHE A 123 11.99 6.34 4.84
C PHE A 123 10.85 5.41 5.25
N GLY A 124 11.02 4.74 6.41
CA GLY A 124 10.08 3.75 6.90
C GLY A 124 8.69 4.30 7.15
N SER A 125 7.77 4.06 6.22
CA SER A 125 6.34 4.16 6.47
C SER A 125 5.92 3.16 7.57
N PRO A 126 4.82 3.40 8.32
CA PRO A 126 4.30 2.46 9.31
C PRO A 126 4.12 1.02 8.80
N ALA A 127 3.81 0.83 7.51
CA ALA A 127 3.73 -0.47 6.88
C ALA A 127 5.08 -1.22 6.86
N ALA A 128 6.19 -0.50 6.75
CA ALA A 128 7.53 -1.09 6.73
C ALA A 128 7.99 -1.64 8.09
N ARG A 129 7.35 -1.25 9.20
CA ARG A 129 7.70 -1.74 10.54
C ARG A 129 7.31 -3.20 10.80
N ARG A 130 6.44 -3.79 9.98
CA ARG A 130 5.96 -5.18 10.14
C ARG A 130 6.48 -6.16 9.10
N TRP A 131 7.54 -5.82 8.44
CA TRP A 131 8.06 -6.62 7.34
C TRP A 131 8.62 -7.98 7.79
N PRO A 132 8.28 -9.13 7.12
CA PRO A 132 8.68 -10.47 7.57
C PRO A 132 10.18 -10.71 7.57
N ALA A 133 10.93 -10.08 6.66
CA ALA A 133 12.39 -10.19 6.63
C ALA A 133 13.04 -9.64 7.91
N TRP A 134 12.45 -8.58 8.50
CA TRP A 134 12.85 -8.06 9.80
C TRP A 134 12.56 -9.03 10.95
N ARG A 135 11.48 -9.80 10.91
CA ARG A 135 11.17 -10.80 11.94
C ARG A 135 12.15 -11.98 11.92
N ARG A 136 12.57 -12.42 10.73
CA ARG A 136 13.53 -13.54 10.62
C ARG A 136 14.97 -13.15 10.95
N ALA A 137 15.36 -11.90 10.77
CA ALA A 137 16.68 -11.41 11.19
C ALA A 137 16.79 -11.19 12.71
N ARG A 138 15.68 -11.25 13.46
CA ARG A 138 15.64 -11.04 14.91
C ARG A 138 15.67 -12.31 15.76
N THR A 139 16.11 -13.43 15.27
CA THR A 139 16.25 -14.66 16.09
C THR A 139 17.57 -14.74 16.87
N SER A 140 18.23 -13.62 17.15
CA SER A 140 19.29 -13.57 18.16
C SER A 140 18.87 -12.62 19.28
N PRO A 141 18.80 -13.08 20.54
CA PRO A 141 18.54 -12.23 21.68
C PRO A 141 19.82 -11.45 22.03
N THR A 142 19.99 -10.26 21.48
CA THR A 142 21.02 -9.35 21.98
C THR A 142 20.32 -8.08 22.45
N SER A 143 20.32 -7.95 23.76
CA SER A 143 19.86 -6.83 24.56
C SER A 143 20.30 -5.49 23.97
N MET A 144 19.34 -4.62 23.67
CA MET A 144 19.64 -3.18 23.53
C MET A 144 19.92 -2.63 24.94
N PRO A 145 21.01 -1.88 25.13
CA PRO A 145 21.18 -1.11 26.36
C PRO A 145 20.09 -0.02 26.40
N ARG A 146 19.35 0.02 27.50
CA ARG A 146 18.48 1.16 27.83
C ARG A 146 19.38 2.39 28.01
N ARG A 147 19.16 3.43 27.23
CA ARG A 147 19.73 4.74 27.55
C ARG A 147 18.99 5.29 28.78
N ALA A 148 19.77 5.65 29.77
CA ALA A 148 19.36 6.43 30.94
C ALA A 148 18.95 7.84 30.50
#